data_b5c2a9d8e072235e5e8101980df31afd
#
_entry.id   b5c2a9d8e072235e5e8101980df31afd
#
_cell.length_a   1.000
_cell.length_b   1.000
_cell.length_c   1.000
_cell.angle_alpha   90.00
_cell.angle_beta   90.00
_cell.angle_gamma   90.00
#
_symmetry.space_group_name_H-M   'P 1'
#
loop_
_entity.id
_entity.type
_entity.pdbx_description
1 polymer ?
#
loop_
_entity_poly.entity_id
_entity_poly.type
_entity_poly.pdbx_seq_one_letter_code
_entity_poly.pdbx_strand_id
1 'polypeptide(L)'
;ILKPISSAISIGTGGPFGAEGPIIMTGGAIGSLFAQCFALTDMERKTLLVAGACAGMTAVFGTPVAAILLAIELLLFELKPRSVLPVAIACITAAIERYYLLAPAPLFPYTGSVAVDPLHGAAWAGIGLAAGIGSAVLTTMVYATEDWFARLNLHWMWWPALGGIAVGVGGLIDPRALSVGYPDIALLLAGHIAALSALRLMSVKAVIWSVALGSGTSGGVLAPLLIIGGGLGAVLAPWLPSAAPGFWAVLGMAAMMGGTIRAPLTATIFAVELTGNHTVLLPVITACMSSYAVTVLVMKRSILTEKLARRGHHVTREYSVDLASLARVREIMASPVETLRADLTAGQAIDFFLDPAHRHRAYPVINAQERLAGLVSRSDILEWIGDEMPRDRLLADILADAETATATPDETISAVAVRMMTRRAPRLPVIDPQTRQLLGIVSRGDLIKLRWLEFEAESQREAYFRPRRRVLPPKADVPEERLARQVRQSAPPP
;
A
#
# COMPACT_ATOMS: atom_id res chain seq x y z
N ILE A 1 22.04 9.16 9.05
CA ILE A 1 23.08 9.13 10.11
C ILE A 1 22.52 9.63 11.44
N LEU A 2 21.82 10.76 11.53
CA LEU A 2 21.34 11.31 12.81
C LEU A 2 20.29 10.43 13.52
N LYS A 3 19.40 9.79 12.77
CA LYS A 3 18.30 9.02 13.36
C LYS A 3 18.74 7.77 14.12
N PRO A 4 19.69 6.93 13.65
CA PRO A 4 20.25 5.85 14.45
C PRO A 4 20.88 6.33 15.76
N ILE A 5 21.64 7.44 15.72
CA ILE A 5 22.28 8.01 16.90
C ILE A 5 21.22 8.49 17.91
N SER A 6 20.24 9.26 17.45
CA SER A 6 19.12 9.72 18.28
C SER A 6 18.36 8.55 18.93
N SER A 7 18.11 7.49 18.16
CA SER A 7 17.43 6.30 18.69
C SER A 7 18.29 5.51 19.68
N ALA A 8 19.60 5.40 19.42
CA ALA A 8 20.52 4.73 20.35
C ALA A 8 20.56 5.48 21.70
N ILE A 9 20.62 6.81 21.68
CA ILE A 9 20.55 7.64 22.89
C ILE A 9 19.21 7.44 23.59
N SER A 10 18.08 7.54 22.85
CA SER A 10 16.74 7.37 23.41
C SER A 10 16.57 6.01 24.10
N ILE A 11 16.96 4.91 23.43
CA ILE A 11 16.85 3.55 23.97
C ILE A 11 17.82 3.34 25.15
N GLY A 12 19.06 3.82 25.03
CA GLY A 12 20.09 3.70 26.06
C GLY A 12 19.75 4.46 27.34
N THR A 13 18.98 5.55 27.24
CA THR A 13 18.49 6.33 28.39
C THR A 13 17.15 5.81 28.93
N GLY A 14 16.67 4.64 28.49
CA GLY A 14 15.46 4.00 29.01
C GLY A 14 14.22 4.14 28.15
N GLY A 15 14.32 4.78 26.98
CA GLY A 15 13.18 4.92 26.06
C GLY A 15 12.58 3.55 25.69
N PRO A 16 11.24 3.37 25.81
CA PRO A 16 10.57 2.07 25.70
C PRO A 16 10.41 1.61 24.25
N PHE A 17 11.47 1.66 23.47
CA PHE A 17 11.44 1.43 22.02
C PHE A 17 12.30 0.23 21.62
N GLY A 18 11.98 -0.34 20.46
CA GLY A 18 12.82 -1.30 19.78
C GLY A 18 13.90 -0.63 18.90
N ALA A 19 14.99 -1.37 18.65
CA ALA A 19 16.06 -0.92 17.78
C ALA A 19 15.72 -1.06 16.28
N GLU A 20 14.62 -1.71 15.94
CA GLU A 20 14.27 -2.17 14.59
C GLU A 20 14.00 -1.00 13.63
N GLY A 21 13.25 0.00 14.09
CA GLY A 21 12.92 1.17 13.26
C GLY A 21 14.18 1.89 12.75
N PRO A 22 15.12 2.26 13.63
CA PRO A 22 16.41 2.82 13.24
C PRO A 22 17.23 1.94 12.30
N ILE A 23 17.26 0.63 12.52
CA ILE A 23 18.05 -0.31 11.74
C ILE A 23 17.47 -0.50 10.34
N ILE A 24 16.15 -0.69 10.23
CA ILE A 24 15.43 -0.74 8.94
C ILE A 24 15.68 0.54 8.12
N MET A 25 15.62 1.70 8.79
CA MET A 25 15.89 2.98 8.12
C MET A 25 17.37 3.13 7.70
N THR A 26 18.30 2.67 8.50
CA THR A 26 19.73 2.72 8.17
C THR A 26 20.06 1.79 6.99
N GLY A 27 19.55 0.56 7.04
CA GLY A 27 19.67 -0.39 5.92
C GLY A 27 19.07 0.17 4.64
N GLY A 28 17.86 0.74 4.73
CA GLY A 28 17.21 1.38 3.58
C GLY A 28 17.99 2.58 3.05
N ALA A 29 18.59 3.41 3.93
CA ALA A 29 19.43 4.52 3.52
C ALA A 29 20.71 4.04 2.79
N ILE A 30 21.35 2.98 3.27
CA ILE A 30 22.51 2.37 2.61
C ILE A 30 22.11 1.82 1.24
N GLY A 31 21.00 1.07 1.15
CA GLY A 31 20.47 0.57 -0.13
C GLY A 31 20.15 1.70 -1.11
N SER A 32 19.59 2.81 -0.62
CA SER A 32 19.33 4.00 -1.43
C SER A 32 20.60 4.70 -1.90
N LEU A 33 21.62 4.82 -1.05
CA LEU A 33 22.92 5.39 -1.41
C LEU A 33 23.61 4.53 -2.48
N PHE A 34 23.59 3.21 -2.30
CA PHE A 34 24.11 2.29 -3.30
C PHE A 34 23.41 2.45 -4.65
N ALA A 35 22.08 2.57 -4.65
CA ALA A 35 21.31 2.78 -5.85
C ALA A 35 21.65 4.08 -6.60
N GLN A 36 22.14 5.10 -5.89
CA GLN A 36 22.55 6.37 -6.51
C GLN A 36 23.89 6.27 -7.29
N CYS A 37 24.67 5.23 -7.06
CA CYS A 37 25.92 5.01 -7.82
C CYS A 37 25.66 4.47 -9.24
N PHE A 38 24.43 4.12 -9.58
CA PHE A 38 24.04 3.51 -10.85
C PHE A 38 22.92 4.29 -11.53
N ALA A 39 22.87 4.21 -12.87
CA ALA A 39 21.78 4.77 -13.65
C ALA A 39 20.55 3.84 -13.60
N LEU A 40 19.80 3.87 -12.50
CA LEU A 40 18.66 3.01 -12.25
C LEU A 40 17.34 3.79 -12.38
N THR A 41 16.28 3.07 -12.73
CA THR A 41 14.92 3.58 -12.73
C THR A 41 14.42 3.83 -11.30
N ASP A 42 13.39 4.66 -11.12
CA ASP A 42 12.82 4.94 -9.79
C ASP A 42 12.29 3.68 -9.10
N MET A 43 11.78 2.71 -9.87
CA MET A 43 11.31 1.42 -9.33
C MET A 43 12.47 0.56 -8.82
N GLU A 44 13.59 0.52 -9.52
CA GLU A 44 14.79 -0.22 -9.09
C GLU A 44 15.43 0.43 -7.86
N ARG A 45 15.47 1.77 -7.80
CA ARG A 45 15.92 2.51 -6.59
C ARG A 45 15.04 2.20 -5.38
N LYS A 46 13.71 2.19 -5.55
CA LYS A 46 12.77 1.80 -4.50
C LYS A 46 13.04 0.36 -4.04
N THR A 47 13.25 -0.55 -4.96
CA THR A 47 13.54 -1.97 -4.65
C THR A 47 14.81 -2.12 -3.85
N LEU A 48 15.91 -1.43 -4.21
CA LEU A 48 17.16 -1.49 -3.47
C LEU A 48 17.09 -0.84 -2.08
N LEU A 49 16.32 0.25 -1.94
CA LEU A 49 16.02 0.83 -0.63
C LEU A 49 15.33 -0.20 0.28
N VAL A 50 14.31 -0.89 -0.26
CA VAL A 50 13.57 -1.92 0.48
C VAL A 50 14.45 -3.13 0.77
N ALA A 51 15.29 -3.55 -0.17
CA ALA A 51 16.25 -4.64 0.04
C ALA A 51 17.19 -4.36 1.21
N GLY A 52 17.76 -3.15 1.27
CA GLY A 52 18.59 -2.73 2.40
C GLY A 52 17.83 -2.68 3.72
N ALA A 53 16.59 -2.19 3.72
CA ALA A 53 15.74 -2.15 4.90
C ALA A 53 15.44 -3.56 5.46
N CYS A 54 15.09 -4.51 4.58
CA CYS A 54 14.82 -5.90 4.95
C CYS A 54 16.09 -6.68 5.36
N ALA A 55 17.22 -6.41 4.73
CA ALA A 55 18.52 -6.93 5.17
C ALA A 55 18.86 -6.48 6.61
N GLY A 56 18.59 -5.19 6.92
CA GLY A 56 18.74 -4.68 8.28
C GLY A 56 17.87 -5.41 9.32
N MET A 57 16.60 -5.68 8.98
CA MET A 57 15.72 -6.48 9.84
C MET A 57 16.24 -7.91 10.02
N THR A 58 16.69 -8.54 8.94
CA THR A 58 17.26 -9.90 8.98
C THR A 58 18.50 -9.96 9.85
N ALA A 59 19.40 -8.98 9.74
CA ALA A 59 20.63 -8.91 10.55
C ALA A 59 20.35 -8.87 12.06
N VAL A 60 19.29 -8.16 12.48
CA VAL A 60 18.93 -8.05 13.91
C VAL A 60 18.23 -9.31 14.42
N PHE A 61 17.18 -9.75 13.74
CA PHE A 61 16.31 -10.82 14.25
C PHE A 61 16.68 -12.21 13.77
N GLY A 62 17.44 -12.34 12.68
CA GLY A 62 17.69 -13.64 12.04
C GLY A 62 16.44 -14.20 11.34
N THR A 63 15.58 -13.34 10.79
CA THR A 63 14.28 -13.69 10.21
C THR A 63 14.21 -13.31 8.72
N PRO A 64 14.96 -14.00 7.84
CA PRO A 64 15.06 -13.64 6.43
C PRO A 64 13.73 -13.79 5.68
N VAL A 65 12.96 -14.86 5.93
CA VAL A 65 11.71 -15.09 5.21
C VAL A 65 10.64 -14.07 5.63
N ALA A 66 10.56 -13.77 6.94
CA ALA A 66 9.67 -12.72 7.42
C ALA A 66 10.04 -11.34 6.86
N ALA A 67 11.33 -11.04 6.70
CA ALA A 67 11.78 -9.78 6.11
C ALA A 67 11.39 -9.67 4.61
N ILE A 68 11.47 -10.76 3.85
CA ILE A 68 11.00 -10.82 2.46
C ILE A 68 9.49 -10.61 2.40
N LEU A 69 8.72 -11.26 3.28
CA LEU A 69 7.28 -11.06 3.37
C LEU A 69 6.91 -9.63 3.77
N LEU A 70 7.67 -9.01 4.69
CA LEU A 70 7.51 -7.60 5.05
C LEU A 70 7.67 -6.69 3.84
N ALA A 71 8.65 -6.97 2.98
CA ALA A 71 8.81 -6.23 1.73
C ALA A 71 7.55 -6.31 0.87
N ILE A 72 6.97 -7.49 0.72
CA ILE A 72 5.79 -7.73 -0.11
C ILE A 72 4.54 -7.10 0.53
N GLU A 73 4.25 -7.41 1.80
CA GLU A 73 3.02 -7.00 2.47
C GLU A 73 2.98 -5.52 2.86
N LEU A 74 4.15 -4.88 3.11
CA LEU A 74 4.17 -3.56 3.74
C LEU A 74 4.94 -2.49 2.98
N LEU A 75 6.02 -2.84 2.26
CA LEU A 75 6.93 -1.84 1.71
C LEU A 75 6.79 -1.65 0.21
N LEU A 76 6.66 -2.73 -0.55
CA LEU A 76 6.52 -2.71 -2.01
C LEU A 76 5.06 -2.74 -2.45
N PHE A 77 4.21 -3.48 -1.71
CA PHE A 77 2.82 -3.78 -2.08
C PHE A 77 2.71 -4.47 -3.45
N GLU A 78 3.74 -5.21 -3.86
CA GLU A 78 3.75 -5.96 -5.11
C GLU A 78 4.53 -7.27 -4.96
N LEU A 79 4.09 -8.29 -5.71
CA LEU A 79 4.75 -9.59 -5.81
C LEU A 79 5.25 -9.78 -7.24
N LYS A 80 6.34 -9.10 -7.60
CA LYS A 80 6.98 -9.23 -8.92
C LYS A 80 8.38 -9.80 -8.76
N PRO A 81 8.79 -10.80 -9.58
CA PRO A 81 10.12 -11.42 -9.47
C PRO A 81 11.26 -10.40 -9.47
N ARG A 82 11.16 -9.37 -10.31
CA ARG A 82 12.16 -8.30 -10.41
C ARG A 82 12.36 -7.49 -9.13
N SER A 83 11.32 -7.41 -8.28
CA SER A 83 11.36 -6.66 -7.02
C SER A 83 11.70 -7.57 -5.85
N VAL A 84 11.17 -8.81 -5.84
CA VAL A 84 11.37 -9.77 -4.73
C VAL A 84 12.76 -10.38 -4.76
N LEU A 85 13.34 -10.66 -5.93
CA LEU A 85 14.65 -11.32 -6.04
C LEU A 85 15.80 -10.50 -5.41
N PRO A 86 15.96 -9.19 -5.67
CA PRO A 86 16.98 -8.38 -5.00
C PRO A 86 16.80 -8.32 -3.47
N VAL A 87 15.53 -8.24 -2.99
CA VAL A 87 15.22 -8.27 -1.57
C VAL A 87 15.62 -9.61 -0.94
N ALA A 88 15.27 -10.72 -1.61
CA ALA A 88 15.60 -12.05 -1.12
C ALA A 88 17.12 -12.28 -1.04
N ILE A 89 17.86 -11.87 -2.07
CA ILE A 89 19.34 -11.97 -2.07
C ILE A 89 19.92 -11.17 -0.90
N ALA A 90 19.47 -9.92 -0.69
CA ALA A 90 19.96 -9.10 0.41
C ALA A 90 19.65 -9.68 1.79
N CYS A 91 18.43 -10.23 1.97
CA CYS A 91 18.05 -10.90 3.23
C CYS A 91 18.86 -12.19 3.47
N ILE A 92 19.06 -13.03 2.44
CA ILE A 92 19.86 -14.26 2.54
C ILE A 92 21.32 -13.92 2.88
N THR A 93 21.91 -12.93 2.21
CA THR A 93 23.27 -12.48 2.50
C THR A 93 23.38 -12.00 3.95
N ALA A 94 22.46 -11.15 4.41
CA ALA A 94 22.43 -10.67 5.79
C ALA A 94 22.25 -11.81 6.82
N ALA A 95 21.48 -12.86 6.50
CA ALA A 95 21.30 -14.03 7.35
C ALA A 95 22.59 -14.86 7.44
N ILE A 96 23.30 -15.04 6.33
CA ILE A 96 24.60 -15.73 6.29
C ILE A 96 25.64 -14.96 7.11
N GLU A 97 25.77 -13.64 6.88
CA GLU A 97 26.72 -12.81 7.63
C GLU A 97 26.38 -12.80 9.12
N ARG A 98 25.12 -12.74 9.50
CA ARG A 98 24.68 -12.82 10.89
C ARG A 98 25.12 -14.12 11.55
N TYR A 99 25.06 -15.25 10.85
CA TYR A 99 25.50 -16.55 11.37
C TYR A 99 26.96 -16.52 11.79
N TYR A 100 27.85 -15.84 11.04
CA TYR A 100 29.27 -15.74 11.34
C TYR A 100 29.60 -14.64 12.35
N LEU A 101 28.86 -13.52 12.34
CA LEU A 101 29.23 -12.33 13.11
C LEU A 101 28.50 -12.22 14.46
N LEU A 102 27.33 -12.82 14.65
CA LEU A 102 26.53 -12.66 15.85
C LEU A 102 26.20 -13.99 16.51
N ALA A 103 25.17 -14.69 16.10
CA ALA A 103 24.78 -15.97 16.65
C ALA A 103 23.90 -16.76 15.65
N PRO A 104 24.09 -18.09 15.55
CA PRO A 104 23.31 -18.93 14.65
C PRO A 104 21.92 -19.28 15.17
N ALA A 105 21.67 -19.20 16.47
CA ALA A 105 20.42 -19.60 17.10
C ALA A 105 19.28 -18.55 16.87
N PRO A 106 17.98 -18.95 16.89
CA PRO A 106 16.89 -18.02 16.95
C PRO A 106 17.01 -17.11 18.18
N LEU A 107 16.54 -15.84 18.04
CA LEU A 107 16.75 -14.84 19.09
C LEU A 107 16.00 -15.18 20.39
N PHE A 108 14.84 -15.81 20.30
CA PHE A 108 13.99 -16.21 21.43
C PHE A 108 13.56 -17.67 21.28
N PRO A 109 14.43 -18.66 21.55
CA PRO A 109 14.10 -20.07 21.36
C PRO A 109 12.86 -20.49 22.16
N TYR A 110 11.92 -21.18 21.50
CA TYR A 110 10.74 -21.74 22.12
C TYR A 110 10.55 -23.20 21.70
N THR A 111 10.44 -24.12 22.65
CA THR A 111 10.37 -25.58 22.41
C THR A 111 9.04 -26.21 22.84
N GLY A 112 8.05 -25.39 23.20
CA GLY A 112 6.76 -25.90 23.64
C GLY A 112 6.01 -26.68 22.56
N SER A 113 5.35 -27.77 22.95
CA SER A 113 4.47 -28.56 22.10
C SER A 113 3.10 -27.89 21.94
N VAL A 114 2.44 -28.22 20.83
CA VAL A 114 1.12 -27.66 20.49
C VAL A 114 0.09 -28.79 20.46
N ALA A 115 -1.01 -28.61 21.20
CA ALA A 115 -2.20 -29.45 21.08
C ALA A 115 -3.10 -28.92 19.97
N VAL A 116 -3.54 -29.79 19.06
CA VAL A 116 -4.39 -29.44 17.92
C VAL A 116 -5.75 -30.14 18.08
N ASP A 117 -6.73 -29.41 18.58
CA ASP A 117 -8.11 -29.83 18.71
C ASP A 117 -9.06 -28.60 18.56
N PRO A 118 -10.37 -28.80 18.40
CA PRO A 118 -11.31 -27.68 18.19
C PRO A 118 -11.33 -26.63 19.30
N LEU A 119 -11.12 -27.06 20.57
CA LEU A 119 -11.11 -26.15 21.72
C LEU A 119 -9.88 -25.23 21.68
N HIS A 120 -8.70 -25.80 21.44
CA HIS A 120 -7.49 -25.01 21.25
C HIS A 120 -7.61 -24.10 20.03
N GLY A 121 -8.16 -24.57 18.90
CA GLY A 121 -8.39 -23.76 17.71
C GLY A 121 -9.27 -22.54 17.96
N ALA A 122 -10.35 -22.70 18.72
CA ALA A 122 -11.20 -21.58 19.13
C ALA A 122 -10.44 -20.61 20.07
N ALA A 123 -9.63 -21.12 20.98
CA ALA A 123 -8.81 -20.31 21.88
C ALA A 123 -7.71 -19.52 21.13
N TRP A 124 -7.09 -20.09 20.09
CA TRP A 124 -6.15 -19.36 19.22
C TRP A 124 -6.83 -18.17 18.52
N ALA A 125 -8.03 -18.39 17.97
CA ALA A 125 -8.80 -17.31 17.39
C ALA A 125 -9.20 -16.27 18.45
N GLY A 126 -9.60 -16.71 19.67
CA GLY A 126 -9.98 -15.84 20.78
C GLY A 126 -8.84 -14.91 21.19
N ILE A 127 -7.61 -15.42 21.34
CA ILE A 127 -6.44 -14.58 21.65
C ILE A 127 -6.11 -13.62 20.51
N GLY A 128 -6.32 -14.05 19.27
CA GLY A 128 -6.21 -13.19 18.10
C GLY A 128 -7.19 -12.03 18.13
N LEU A 129 -8.46 -12.30 18.44
CA LEU A 129 -9.50 -11.26 18.58
C LEU A 129 -9.14 -10.26 19.69
N ALA A 130 -8.70 -10.75 20.87
CA ALA A 130 -8.26 -9.90 21.98
C ALA A 130 -7.05 -9.04 21.60
N ALA A 131 -6.07 -9.61 20.91
CA ALA A 131 -4.91 -8.87 20.39
C ALA A 131 -5.30 -7.84 19.33
N GLY A 132 -6.29 -8.14 18.47
CA GLY A 132 -6.86 -7.20 17.50
C GLY A 132 -7.49 -5.98 18.15
N ILE A 133 -8.28 -6.19 19.21
CA ILE A 133 -8.84 -5.10 20.02
C ILE A 133 -7.71 -4.31 20.70
N GLY A 134 -6.74 -4.99 21.31
CA GLY A 134 -5.54 -4.37 21.90
C GLY A 134 -4.77 -3.52 20.90
N SER A 135 -4.59 -4.01 19.67
CA SER A 135 -3.96 -3.28 18.56
C SER A 135 -4.70 -2.00 18.21
N ALA A 136 -6.05 -2.05 18.18
CA ALA A 136 -6.87 -0.86 17.92
C ALA A 136 -6.74 0.16 19.05
N VAL A 137 -6.75 -0.29 20.31
CA VAL A 137 -6.54 0.57 21.48
C VAL A 137 -5.17 1.22 21.45
N LEU A 138 -4.09 0.45 21.25
CA LEU A 138 -2.73 0.98 21.16
C LEU A 138 -2.56 2.01 20.07
N THR A 139 -3.07 1.73 18.87
CA THR A 139 -3.03 2.67 17.76
C THR A 139 -3.76 3.97 18.10
N THR A 140 -4.94 3.87 18.70
CA THR A 140 -5.71 5.03 19.13
C THR A 140 -4.96 5.83 20.21
N MET A 141 -4.34 5.16 21.18
CA MET A 141 -3.53 5.80 22.22
C MET A 141 -2.36 6.59 21.63
N VAL A 142 -1.61 6.01 20.68
CA VAL A 142 -0.48 6.69 20.02
C VAL A 142 -0.96 7.95 19.31
N TYR A 143 -2.03 7.88 18.53
CA TYR A 143 -2.52 9.05 17.80
C TYR A 143 -3.21 10.07 18.69
N ALA A 144 -3.88 9.63 19.74
CA ALA A 144 -4.46 10.55 20.74
C ALA A 144 -3.36 11.34 21.48
N THR A 145 -2.24 10.69 21.82
CA THR A 145 -1.08 11.36 22.42
C THR A 145 -0.38 12.29 21.42
N GLU A 146 -0.22 11.90 20.15
CA GLU A 146 0.31 12.81 19.10
C GLU A 146 -0.56 14.05 18.94
N ASP A 147 -1.89 13.88 18.89
CA ASP A 147 -2.84 14.99 18.79
C ASP A 147 -2.85 15.87 20.05
N TRP A 148 -2.64 15.28 21.23
CA TRP A 148 -2.51 16.02 22.47
C TRP A 148 -1.25 16.89 22.50
N PHE A 149 -0.09 16.33 22.12
CA PHE A 149 1.15 17.11 21.99
C PHE A 149 1.02 18.24 20.97
N ALA A 150 0.36 17.99 19.83
CA ALA A 150 0.14 19.01 18.79
C ALA A 150 -0.72 20.20 19.25
N ARG A 151 -1.53 20.01 20.31
CA ARG A 151 -2.35 21.08 20.91
C ARG A 151 -1.61 21.90 21.99
N LEU A 152 -0.44 21.44 22.43
CA LEU A 152 0.35 22.18 23.43
C LEU A 152 0.95 23.43 22.79
N ASN A 153 0.81 24.57 23.46
CA ASN A 153 1.46 25.84 23.08
C ASN A 153 2.96 25.81 23.39
N LEU A 154 3.63 24.71 23.14
CA LEU A 154 5.06 24.49 23.36
C LEU A 154 5.73 24.14 22.03
N HIS A 155 6.94 24.65 21.83
CA HIS A 155 7.73 24.31 20.66
C HIS A 155 7.99 22.80 20.63
N TRP A 156 7.84 22.17 19.48
CA TRP A 156 7.95 20.70 19.28
C TRP A 156 9.25 20.09 19.83
N MET A 157 10.30 20.87 19.95
CA MET A 157 11.60 20.44 20.50
C MET A 157 11.51 20.03 21.98
N TRP A 158 10.53 20.54 22.74
CA TRP A 158 10.31 20.20 24.14
C TRP A 158 9.42 18.98 24.36
N TRP A 159 8.70 18.53 23.34
CA TRP A 159 7.79 17.38 23.46
C TRP A 159 8.50 16.10 23.90
N PRO A 160 9.70 15.71 23.35
CA PRO A 160 10.43 14.56 23.84
C PRO A 160 10.83 14.64 25.32
N ALA A 161 11.10 15.83 25.84
CA ALA A 161 11.41 16.00 27.26
C ALA A 161 10.20 15.69 28.14
N LEU A 162 9.02 16.14 27.78
CA LEU A 162 7.76 15.79 28.46
C LEU A 162 7.46 14.29 28.35
N GLY A 163 7.66 13.71 27.15
CA GLY A 163 7.57 12.27 26.95
C GLY A 163 8.55 11.49 27.83
N GLY A 164 9.77 12.00 28.01
CA GLY A 164 10.80 11.45 28.89
C GLY A 164 10.39 11.43 30.37
N ILE A 165 9.67 12.46 30.85
CA ILE A 165 9.12 12.46 32.21
C ILE A 165 8.11 11.30 32.39
N ALA A 166 7.22 11.09 31.44
CA ALA A 166 6.26 9.97 31.49
C ALA A 166 6.98 8.62 31.49
N VAL A 167 8.05 8.48 30.69
CA VAL A 167 8.90 7.27 30.66
C VAL A 167 9.56 7.07 32.02
N GLY A 168 10.12 8.10 32.65
CA GLY A 168 10.73 8.03 33.98
C GLY A 168 9.74 7.61 35.07
N VAL A 169 8.54 8.19 35.08
CA VAL A 169 7.44 7.77 35.99
C VAL A 169 7.06 6.30 35.78
N GLY A 170 6.91 5.87 34.51
CA GLY A 170 6.65 4.49 34.20
C GLY A 170 7.76 3.54 34.67
N GLY A 171 9.03 3.95 34.56
CA GLY A 171 10.18 3.22 35.10
C GLY A 171 10.20 3.08 36.61
N LEU A 172 9.68 4.05 37.34
CA LEU A 172 9.47 3.95 38.79
C LEU A 172 8.36 2.94 39.16
N ILE A 173 7.35 2.83 38.31
CA ILE A 173 6.27 1.85 38.51
C ILE A 173 6.74 0.44 38.17
N ASP A 174 7.29 0.22 36.99
CA ASP A 174 7.89 -1.06 36.55
C ASP A 174 9.17 -0.83 35.73
N PRO A 175 10.37 -1.01 36.36
CA PRO A 175 11.63 -0.80 35.67
C PRO A 175 11.84 -1.66 34.41
N ARG A 176 11.17 -2.82 34.32
CA ARG A 176 11.22 -3.72 33.17
C ARG A 176 10.56 -3.12 31.93
N ALA A 177 9.67 -2.16 32.12
CA ALA A 177 9.03 -1.48 31.00
C ALA A 177 9.97 -0.52 30.25
N LEU A 178 11.13 -0.19 30.79
CA LEU A 178 12.12 0.65 30.13
C LEU A 178 12.89 -0.09 29.03
N SER A 179 13.54 0.69 28.15
CA SER A 179 14.41 0.20 27.07
C SER A 179 13.74 -0.82 26.15
N VAL A 180 14.52 -1.65 25.44
CA VAL A 180 14.00 -2.63 24.46
C VAL A 180 13.20 -3.75 25.13
N GLY A 181 13.70 -4.29 26.26
CA GLY A 181 13.03 -5.34 27.04
C GLY A 181 13.17 -6.76 26.46
N TYR A 182 14.24 -7.09 25.75
CA TYR A 182 14.48 -8.45 25.25
C TYR A 182 14.52 -9.53 26.35
N PRO A 183 15.13 -9.29 27.54
CA PRO A 183 15.03 -10.24 28.64
C PRO A 183 13.59 -10.55 29.08
N ASP A 184 12.70 -9.55 29.06
CA ASP A 184 11.31 -9.73 29.43
C ASP A 184 10.55 -10.55 28.39
N ILE A 185 10.87 -10.40 27.11
CA ILE A 185 10.33 -11.27 26.05
C ILE A 185 10.73 -12.73 26.31
N ALA A 186 12.00 -12.98 26.62
CA ALA A 186 12.48 -14.33 26.93
C ALA A 186 11.78 -14.92 28.16
N LEU A 187 11.56 -14.14 29.22
CA LEU A 187 10.82 -14.56 30.42
C LEU A 187 9.34 -14.84 30.15
N LEU A 188 8.69 -14.05 29.29
CA LEU A 188 7.29 -14.29 28.86
C LEU A 188 7.18 -15.61 28.10
N LEU A 189 8.13 -15.88 27.18
CA LEU A 189 8.16 -17.12 26.40
C LEU A 189 8.53 -18.35 27.25
N ALA A 190 9.29 -18.18 28.28
CA ALA A 190 9.57 -19.24 29.27
C ALA A 190 8.37 -19.49 30.21
N GLY A 191 7.35 -18.66 30.20
CA GLY A 191 6.22 -18.76 31.14
C GLY A 191 6.56 -18.39 32.57
N HIS A 192 7.66 -17.64 32.81
CA HIS A 192 8.16 -17.30 34.13
C HIS A 192 7.56 -16.02 34.72
N ILE A 193 6.68 -15.33 33.98
CA ILE A 193 6.03 -14.10 34.46
C ILE A 193 4.58 -14.42 34.85
N ALA A 194 4.26 -14.21 36.13
CA ALA A 194 2.89 -14.35 36.64
C ALA A 194 1.93 -13.35 35.95
N ALA A 195 0.66 -13.74 35.77
CA ALA A 195 -0.35 -12.96 35.04
C ALA A 195 -0.47 -11.49 35.51
N LEU A 196 -0.47 -11.26 36.85
CA LEU A 196 -0.53 -9.90 37.41
C LEU A 196 0.72 -9.06 37.08
N SER A 197 1.92 -9.68 37.11
CA SER A 197 3.16 -9.02 36.73
C SER A 197 3.20 -8.74 35.23
N ALA A 198 2.67 -9.64 34.41
CA ALA A 198 2.53 -9.45 32.96
C ALA A 198 1.54 -8.31 32.64
N LEU A 199 0.41 -8.23 33.36
CA LEU A 199 -0.56 -7.14 33.24
C LEU A 199 0.07 -5.78 33.55
N ARG A 200 0.84 -5.71 34.66
CA ARG A 200 1.55 -4.48 35.04
C ARG A 200 2.57 -4.07 33.99
N LEU A 201 3.43 -5.01 33.57
CA LEU A 201 4.46 -4.78 32.56
C LEU A 201 3.83 -4.28 31.23
N MET A 202 2.83 -4.99 30.68
CA MET A 202 2.21 -4.63 29.42
C MET A 202 1.50 -3.27 29.49
N SER A 203 0.79 -2.99 30.61
CA SER A 203 0.06 -1.73 30.77
C SER A 203 0.98 -0.54 30.88
N VAL A 204 2.03 -0.63 31.73
CA VAL A 204 3.04 0.41 31.86
C VAL A 204 3.76 0.63 30.52
N LYS A 205 4.19 -0.44 29.88
CA LYS A 205 4.86 -0.39 28.57
C LYS A 205 3.98 0.28 27.50
N ALA A 206 2.68 -0.09 27.44
CA ALA A 206 1.73 0.49 26.49
C ALA A 206 1.57 2.00 26.67
N VAL A 207 1.45 2.47 27.92
CA VAL A 207 1.29 3.89 28.22
C VAL A 207 2.55 4.68 27.89
N ILE A 208 3.71 4.27 28.47
CA ILE A 208 4.95 5.03 28.27
C ILE A 208 5.42 5.01 26.81
N TRP A 209 5.22 3.89 26.10
CA TRP A 209 5.54 3.79 24.69
C TRP A 209 4.63 4.68 23.83
N SER A 210 3.32 4.70 24.09
CA SER A 210 2.39 5.55 23.35
C SER A 210 2.69 7.04 23.56
N VAL A 211 2.99 7.45 24.80
CA VAL A 211 3.34 8.84 25.13
C VAL A 211 4.68 9.21 24.49
N ALA A 212 5.71 8.37 24.64
CA ALA A 212 7.02 8.62 24.07
C ALA A 212 6.99 8.67 22.53
N LEU A 213 6.24 7.79 21.86
CA LEU A 213 6.09 7.79 20.41
C LEU A 213 5.30 9.04 19.94
N GLY A 214 4.21 9.40 20.64
CA GLY A 214 3.38 10.55 20.37
C GLY A 214 4.12 11.88 20.59
N SER A 215 5.11 11.93 21.51
CA SER A 215 5.98 13.10 21.71
C SER A 215 7.00 13.32 20.57
N GLY A 216 7.04 12.43 19.56
CA GLY A 216 7.98 12.52 18.44
C GLY A 216 9.37 11.96 18.75
N THR A 217 9.55 11.27 19.90
CA THR A 217 10.80 10.60 20.24
C THR A 217 11.09 9.48 19.21
N SER A 218 12.36 9.37 18.80
CA SER A 218 12.78 8.39 17.79
C SER A 218 12.95 7.00 18.40
N GLY A 219 12.22 6.00 17.86
CA GLY A 219 12.34 4.62 18.28
C GLY A 219 11.50 3.66 17.44
N GLY A 220 11.71 2.35 17.62
CA GLY A 220 11.01 1.28 16.93
C GLY A 220 9.70 0.87 17.60
N VAL A 221 8.84 0.22 16.84
CA VAL A 221 7.52 -0.21 17.31
C VAL A 221 7.43 -1.73 17.59
N LEU A 222 8.32 -2.54 17.00
CA LEU A 222 8.20 -4.01 17.05
C LEU A 222 8.38 -4.58 18.45
N ALA A 223 9.51 -4.32 19.11
CA ALA A 223 9.78 -4.88 20.44
C ALA A 223 8.73 -4.49 21.49
N PRO A 224 8.25 -3.25 21.59
CA PRO A 224 7.10 -2.94 22.45
C PRO A 224 5.85 -3.76 22.13
N LEU A 225 5.51 -3.94 20.84
CA LEU A 225 4.36 -4.76 20.45
C LEU A 225 4.53 -6.23 20.86
N LEU A 226 5.75 -6.76 20.77
CA LEU A 226 6.03 -8.13 21.22
C LEU A 226 5.82 -8.27 22.73
N ILE A 227 6.28 -7.32 23.55
CA ILE A 227 6.11 -7.34 25.00
C ILE A 227 4.65 -7.17 25.38
N ILE A 228 3.95 -6.20 24.78
CA ILE A 228 2.54 -5.93 25.09
C ILE A 228 1.67 -7.12 24.67
N GLY A 229 1.91 -7.67 23.49
CA GLY A 229 1.20 -8.85 23.00
C GLY A 229 1.51 -10.10 23.78
N GLY A 230 2.79 -10.34 24.09
CA GLY A 230 3.21 -11.47 24.93
C GLY A 230 2.64 -11.37 26.35
N GLY A 231 2.62 -10.15 26.91
CA GLY A 231 1.96 -9.86 28.19
C GLY A 231 0.46 -10.14 28.17
N LEU A 232 -0.24 -9.73 27.09
CA LEU A 232 -1.65 -10.06 26.90
C LEU A 232 -1.89 -11.57 26.88
N GLY A 233 -1.06 -12.32 26.16
CA GLY A 233 -1.12 -13.78 26.14
C GLY A 233 -0.89 -14.41 27.50
N ALA A 234 0.09 -13.93 28.26
CA ALA A 234 0.38 -14.41 29.61
C ALA A 234 -0.75 -14.06 30.60
N VAL A 235 -1.39 -12.90 30.46
CA VAL A 235 -2.54 -12.49 31.29
C VAL A 235 -3.74 -13.39 31.01
N LEU A 236 -4.02 -13.72 29.77
CA LEU A 236 -5.17 -14.54 29.39
C LEU A 236 -4.96 -16.04 29.59
N ALA A 237 -3.71 -16.50 29.70
CA ALA A 237 -3.34 -17.91 29.84
C ALA A 237 -4.12 -18.70 30.93
N PRO A 238 -4.43 -18.14 32.12
CA PRO A 238 -5.18 -18.87 33.16
C PRO A 238 -6.63 -19.23 32.78
N TRP A 239 -7.23 -18.52 31.80
CA TRP A 239 -8.60 -18.76 31.31
C TRP A 239 -8.67 -19.55 30.03
N LEU A 240 -7.51 -19.90 29.47
CA LEU A 240 -7.39 -20.62 28.20
C LEU A 240 -7.06 -22.10 28.44
N PRO A 241 -7.27 -22.98 27.46
CA PRO A 241 -6.91 -24.39 27.59
C PRO A 241 -5.45 -24.58 27.99
N SER A 242 -5.15 -25.67 28.71
CA SER A 242 -3.79 -25.94 29.18
C SER A 242 -2.83 -26.12 28.01
N ALA A 243 -1.73 -25.41 28.03
CA ALA A 243 -0.70 -25.45 27.00
C ALA A 243 0.70 -25.40 27.61
N ALA A 244 1.72 -25.64 26.80
CA ALA A 244 3.10 -25.51 27.23
C ALA A 244 3.38 -24.07 27.76
N PRO A 245 4.25 -23.93 28.75
CA PRO A 245 4.62 -22.62 29.29
C PRO A 245 5.00 -21.63 28.19
N GLY A 246 4.50 -20.41 28.26
CA GLY A 246 4.77 -19.37 27.26
C GLY A 246 4.01 -19.49 25.93
N PHE A 247 3.27 -20.56 25.67
CA PHE A 247 2.55 -20.76 24.41
C PHE A 247 1.61 -19.59 24.06
N TRP A 248 0.79 -19.19 25.02
CA TRP A 248 -0.16 -18.07 24.81
C TRP A 248 0.55 -16.73 24.65
N ALA A 249 1.76 -16.58 25.25
CA ALA A 249 2.57 -15.39 25.03
C ALA A 249 3.10 -15.33 23.58
N VAL A 250 3.53 -16.46 22.99
CA VAL A 250 3.92 -16.53 21.56
C VAL A 250 2.77 -16.08 20.66
N LEU A 251 1.55 -16.59 20.90
CA LEU A 251 0.39 -16.24 20.09
C LEU A 251 0.00 -14.77 20.26
N GLY A 252 -0.05 -14.27 21.49
CA GLY A 252 -0.37 -12.87 21.77
C GLY A 252 0.64 -11.91 21.14
N MET A 253 1.93 -12.24 21.22
CA MET A 253 3.02 -11.47 20.62
C MET A 253 2.88 -11.35 19.10
N ALA A 254 2.67 -12.46 18.42
CA ALA A 254 2.52 -12.48 16.96
C ALA A 254 1.21 -11.80 16.52
N ALA A 255 0.10 -12.09 17.20
CA ALA A 255 -1.21 -11.53 16.87
C ALA A 255 -1.27 -10.01 17.08
N MET A 256 -0.62 -9.48 18.14
CA MET A 256 -0.52 -8.04 18.39
C MET A 256 0.25 -7.35 17.26
N MET A 257 1.38 -7.93 16.85
CA MET A 257 2.17 -7.40 15.72
C MET A 257 1.37 -7.45 14.43
N GLY A 258 0.77 -8.61 14.09
CA GLY A 258 0.00 -8.81 12.87
C GLY A 258 -1.18 -7.86 12.73
N GLY A 259 -1.90 -7.60 13.83
CA GLY A 259 -3.01 -6.66 13.87
C GLY A 259 -2.57 -5.20 13.75
N THR A 260 -1.55 -4.79 14.52
CA THR A 260 -1.11 -3.39 14.58
C THR A 260 -0.48 -2.93 13.25
N ILE A 261 0.39 -3.77 12.66
CA ILE A 261 1.09 -3.47 11.40
C ILE A 261 0.19 -3.79 10.19
N ARG A 262 -0.80 -4.66 10.36
CA ARG A 262 -1.64 -5.22 9.30
C ARG A 262 -0.85 -6.02 8.27
N ALA A 263 0.10 -6.80 8.72
CA ALA A 263 0.88 -7.73 7.93
C ALA A 263 0.86 -9.12 8.59
N PRO A 264 -0.26 -9.87 8.47
CA PRO A 264 -0.47 -11.11 9.22
C PRO A 264 0.46 -12.24 8.79
N LEU A 265 0.81 -12.35 7.49
CA LEU A 265 1.75 -13.37 7.01
C LEU A 265 3.16 -13.08 7.51
N THR A 266 3.59 -11.83 7.42
CA THR A 266 4.88 -11.38 7.98
C THR A 266 4.97 -11.67 9.47
N ALA A 267 3.94 -11.32 10.25
CA ALA A 267 3.92 -11.54 11.69
C ALA A 267 3.95 -13.03 12.05
N THR A 268 3.27 -13.86 11.28
CA THR A 268 3.27 -15.31 11.46
C THR A 268 4.65 -15.91 11.25
N ILE A 269 5.27 -15.64 10.11
CA ILE A 269 6.59 -16.18 9.80
C ILE A 269 7.67 -15.57 10.71
N PHE A 270 7.53 -14.28 11.07
CA PHE A 270 8.42 -13.64 12.03
C PHE A 270 8.42 -14.35 13.37
N ALA A 271 7.25 -14.68 13.92
CA ALA A 271 7.18 -15.41 15.19
C ALA A 271 7.77 -16.82 15.09
N VAL A 272 7.56 -17.53 13.98
CA VAL A 272 8.13 -18.87 13.74
C VAL A 272 9.65 -18.81 13.62
N GLU A 273 10.20 -17.90 12.83
CA GLU A 273 11.66 -17.75 12.68
C GLU A 273 12.31 -17.24 13.98
N LEU A 274 11.65 -16.29 14.66
CA LEU A 274 12.14 -15.69 15.90
C LEU A 274 12.24 -16.71 17.05
N THR A 275 11.30 -17.67 17.08
CA THR A 275 11.24 -18.74 18.10
C THR A 275 11.91 -20.04 17.67
N GLY A 276 12.17 -20.23 16.38
CA GLY A 276 12.70 -21.46 15.81
C GLY A 276 11.74 -22.66 15.89
N ASN A 277 10.48 -22.47 16.23
CA ASN A 277 9.50 -23.52 16.39
C ASN A 277 8.45 -23.52 15.27
N HIS A 278 8.55 -24.45 14.34
CA HIS A 278 7.61 -24.59 13.24
C HIS A 278 6.26 -25.14 13.65
N THR A 279 6.14 -25.84 14.80
CA THR A 279 4.87 -26.43 15.26
C THR A 279 3.84 -25.35 15.62
N VAL A 280 4.29 -24.14 15.98
CA VAL A 280 3.39 -23.02 16.30
C VAL A 280 2.81 -22.32 15.06
N LEU A 281 3.18 -22.73 13.85
CA LEU A 281 2.76 -22.05 12.61
C LEU A 281 1.23 -21.95 12.49
N LEU A 282 0.51 -23.08 12.68
CA LEU A 282 -0.96 -23.11 12.55
C LEU A 282 -1.65 -22.27 13.64
N PRO A 283 -1.31 -22.39 14.95
CA PRO A 283 -1.84 -21.50 15.98
C PRO A 283 -1.56 -20.01 15.70
N VAL A 284 -0.33 -19.68 15.34
CA VAL A 284 0.09 -18.30 15.14
C VAL A 284 -0.62 -17.68 13.94
N ILE A 285 -0.74 -18.39 12.80
CA ILE A 285 -1.46 -17.84 11.64
C ILE A 285 -2.94 -17.61 11.96
N THR A 286 -3.56 -18.53 12.72
CA THR A 286 -4.96 -18.39 13.16
C THR A 286 -5.13 -17.13 14.03
N ALA A 287 -4.25 -16.93 15.01
CA ALA A 287 -4.28 -15.76 15.88
C ALA A 287 -3.99 -14.45 15.11
N CYS A 288 -3.00 -14.45 14.22
CA CYS A 288 -2.66 -13.27 13.41
C CYS A 288 -3.79 -12.89 12.45
N MET A 289 -4.41 -13.85 11.78
CA MET A 289 -5.54 -13.60 10.86
C MET A 289 -6.79 -13.11 11.61
N SER A 290 -7.08 -13.66 12.79
CA SER A 290 -8.17 -13.19 13.64
C SER A 290 -7.94 -11.76 14.12
N SER A 291 -6.71 -11.42 14.54
CA SER A 291 -6.33 -10.07 14.93
C SER A 291 -6.43 -9.09 13.75
N TYR A 292 -5.94 -9.50 12.60
CA TYR A 292 -6.03 -8.72 11.37
C TYR A 292 -7.48 -8.43 10.98
N ALA A 293 -8.35 -9.43 11.04
CA ALA A 293 -9.78 -9.28 10.75
C ALA A 293 -10.42 -8.20 11.65
N VAL A 294 -10.16 -8.22 12.96
CA VAL A 294 -10.65 -7.20 13.89
C VAL A 294 -10.15 -5.81 13.50
N THR A 295 -8.85 -5.67 13.25
CA THR A 295 -8.28 -4.34 12.95
C THR A 295 -8.75 -3.78 11.61
N VAL A 296 -9.02 -4.63 10.61
CA VAL A 296 -9.61 -4.20 9.33
C VAL A 296 -11.05 -3.73 9.51
N LEU A 297 -11.84 -4.43 10.33
CA LEU A 297 -13.23 -4.09 10.58
C LEU A 297 -13.41 -2.83 11.45
N VAL A 298 -12.58 -2.68 12.49
CA VAL A 298 -12.72 -1.63 13.50
C VAL A 298 -12.00 -0.35 13.10
N MET A 299 -10.83 -0.47 12.47
CA MET A 299 -9.96 0.67 12.15
C MET A 299 -9.94 0.96 10.64
N LYS A 300 -9.94 2.22 10.26
CA LYS A 300 -9.80 2.62 8.85
C LYS A 300 -8.39 2.37 8.31
N ARG A 301 -7.35 2.51 9.15
CA ARG A 301 -5.93 2.48 8.73
C ARG A 301 -5.05 1.81 9.78
N SER A 302 -3.85 1.33 9.37
CA SER A 302 -2.86 0.78 10.31
C SER A 302 -2.06 1.91 10.97
N ILE A 303 -1.33 1.58 12.05
CA ILE A 303 -0.43 2.53 12.74
C ILE A 303 0.59 3.18 11.79
N LEU A 304 1.03 2.47 10.75
CA LEU A 304 2.03 2.97 9.80
C LEU A 304 1.41 3.83 8.69
N THR A 305 0.21 3.47 8.21
CA THR A 305 -0.44 4.16 7.09
C THR A 305 -1.23 5.40 7.53
N GLU A 306 -1.64 5.50 8.80
CA GLU A 306 -2.31 6.69 9.33
C GLU A 306 -1.44 7.93 9.19
N LYS A 307 -0.14 7.82 9.50
CA LYS A 307 0.81 8.93 9.42
C LYS A 307 1.03 9.43 7.98
N LEU A 308 0.99 8.53 7.00
CA LEU A 308 1.06 8.87 5.57
C LEU A 308 -0.22 9.57 5.11
N ALA A 309 -1.37 9.07 5.56
CA ALA A 309 -2.66 9.63 5.21
C ALA A 309 -2.89 11.03 5.81
N ARG A 310 -2.41 11.30 7.03
CA ARG A 310 -2.42 12.64 7.64
C ARG A 310 -1.58 13.65 6.84
N ARG A 311 -0.60 13.17 6.05
CA ARG A 311 0.20 13.97 5.10
C ARG A 311 -0.42 14.08 3.71
N GLY A 312 -1.66 13.62 3.51
CA GLY A 312 -2.37 13.68 2.24
C GLY A 312 -2.05 12.56 1.25
N HIS A 313 -1.21 11.57 1.63
CA HIS A 313 -0.91 10.43 0.77
C HIS A 313 -1.79 9.24 1.13
N HIS A 314 -2.71 8.88 0.23
CA HIS A 314 -3.51 7.67 0.36
C HIS A 314 -2.75 6.49 -0.25
N VAL A 315 -2.40 5.51 0.58
CA VAL A 315 -1.81 4.24 0.12
C VAL A 315 -2.94 3.22 0.03
N THR A 316 -3.37 2.94 -1.17
CA THR A 316 -4.24 1.79 -1.46
C THR A 316 -3.41 0.51 -1.35
N ARG A 317 -3.81 -0.37 -0.43
CA ARG A 317 -3.18 -1.69 -0.24
C ARG A 317 -3.93 -2.70 -1.09
N GLU A 318 -3.55 -2.85 -2.33
CA GLU A 318 -4.04 -3.95 -3.12
C GLU A 318 -2.91 -4.65 -3.86
N TYR A 319 -2.89 -5.96 -3.73
CA TYR A 319 -2.23 -6.86 -4.65
C TYR A 319 -3.07 -6.92 -5.94
N SER A 320 -3.38 -5.78 -6.53
CA SER A 320 -4.11 -5.76 -7.78
C SER A 320 -3.17 -6.20 -8.88
N VAL A 321 -3.50 -7.30 -9.51
CA VAL A 321 -3.07 -7.55 -10.87
C VAL A 321 -3.59 -6.34 -11.63
N ASP A 322 -2.69 -5.58 -12.27
CA ASP A 322 -3.07 -4.43 -13.10
C ASP A 322 -4.03 -4.96 -14.18
N LEU A 323 -5.34 -4.84 -13.93
CA LEU A 323 -6.38 -5.32 -14.85
C LEU A 323 -6.23 -4.66 -16.22
N ALA A 324 -5.70 -3.42 -16.27
CA ALA A 324 -5.37 -2.77 -17.53
C ALA A 324 -4.27 -3.52 -18.31
N SER A 325 -3.41 -4.30 -17.64
CA SER A 325 -2.43 -5.17 -18.33
C SER A 325 -3.04 -6.46 -18.86
N LEU A 326 -4.18 -6.90 -18.34
CA LEU A 326 -4.88 -8.12 -18.74
C LEU A 326 -6.08 -7.84 -19.65
N ALA A 327 -6.76 -6.71 -19.44
CA ALA A 327 -7.95 -6.34 -20.21
C ALA A 327 -7.61 -6.10 -21.68
N ARG A 328 -8.53 -6.52 -22.56
CA ARG A 328 -8.37 -6.44 -24.01
C ARG A 328 -9.17 -5.28 -24.59
N VAL A 329 -8.74 -4.79 -25.75
CA VAL A 329 -9.37 -3.66 -26.46
C VAL A 329 -10.85 -3.91 -26.69
N ARG A 330 -11.27 -5.14 -27.04
CA ARG A 330 -12.67 -5.51 -27.25
C ARG A 330 -13.60 -5.22 -26.08
N GLU A 331 -13.05 -5.16 -24.85
CA GLU A 331 -13.83 -4.96 -23.62
C GLU A 331 -14.17 -3.50 -23.37
N ILE A 332 -13.40 -2.58 -23.98
CA ILE A 332 -13.56 -1.13 -23.78
C ILE A 332 -13.83 -0.33 -25.05
N MET A 333 -13.63 -0.93 -26.24
CA MET A 333 -13.88 -0.23 -27.50
C MET A 333 -15.35 0.18 -27.65
N ALA A 334 -15.59 1.33 -28.23
CA ALA A 334 -16.92 1.71 -28.67
C ALA A 334 -17.26 0.98 -29.96
N SER A 335 -18.43 0.32 -30.00
CA SER A 335 -19.00 -0.34 -31.17
C SER A 335 -20.53 -0.36 -31.01
N PRO A 336 -21.32 -0.07 -32.05
CA PRO A 336 -20.92 0.36 -33.40
C PRO A 336 -20.33 1.78 -33.42
N VAL A 337 -19.60 2.12 -34.49
CA VAL A 337 -18.97 3.43 -34.68
C VAL A 337 -19.57 4.12 -35.87
N GLU A 338 -19.86 5.40 -35.71
CA GLU A 338 -20.26 6.26 -36.84
C GLU A 338 -19.04 6.54 -37.74
N THR A 339 -19.21 6.35 -39.04
CA THR A 339 -18.11 6.38 -40.03
C THR A 339 -18.40 7.36 -41.17
N LEU A 340 -17.33 7.84 -41.79
CA LEU A 340 -17.40 8.55 -43.07
C LEU A 340 -17.04 7.58 -44.20
N ARG A 341 -17.59 7.82 -45.39
CA ARG A 341 -17.27 7.05 -46.59
C ARG A 341 -16.05 7.70 -47.30
N ALA A 342 -15.19 6.90 -47.85
CA ALA A 342 -13.98 7.36 -48.55
C ALA A 342 -14.28 8.07 -49.87
N ASP A 343 -15.50 7.87 -50.46
CA ASP A 343 -15.99 8.52 -51.65
C ASP A 343 -16.58 9.92 -51.39
N LEU A 344 -16.68 10.36 -50.14
CA LEU A 344 -17.05 11.73 -49.82
C LEU A 344 -15.95 12.73 -50.17
N THR A 345 -16.36 13.94 -50.53
CA THR A 345 -15.42 15.04 -50.77
C THR A 345 -15.03 15.75 -49.47
N ALA A 346 -13.90 16.49 -49.50
CA ALA A 346 -13.48 17.32 -48.40
C ALA A 346 -14.55 18.31 -47.95
N GLY A 347 -15.27 18.92 -48.92
CA GLY A 347 -16.40 19.82 -48.63
C GLY A 347 -17.51 19.13 -47.85
N GLN A 348 -17.89 17.93 -48.27
CA GLN A 348 -18.94 17.16 -47.56
C GLN A 348 -18.48 16.73 -46.15
N ALA A 349 -17.23 16.39 -45.99
CA ALA A 349 -16.68 16.08 -44.68
C ALA A 349 -16.65 17.31 -43.74
N ILE A 350 -16.28 18.49 -44.28
CA ILE A 350 -16.34 19.76 -43.55
C ILE A 350 -17.78 20.05 -43.09
N ASP A 351 -18.75 19.96 -44.01
CA ASP A 351 -20.14 20.20 -43.68
C ASP A 351 -20.68 19.20 -42.64
N PHE A 352 -20.28 17.94 -42.72
CA PHE A 352 -20.60 16.90 -41.71
C PHE A 352 -20.07 17.25 -40.31
N PHE A 353 -18.81 17.72 -40.18
CA PHE A 353 -18.26 18.11 -38.90
C PHE A 353 -18.83 19.42 -38.35
N LEU A 354 -19.36 20.28 -39.18
CA LEU A 354 -20.03 21.53 -38.80
C LEU A 354 -21.46 21.32 -38.32
N ASP A 355 -22.08 20.20 -38.69
CA ASP A 355 -23.44 19.86 -38.22
C ASP A 355 -23.40 19.56 -36.70
N PRO A 356 -24.23 20.27 -35.88
CA PRO A 356 -24.34 20.03 -34.45
C PRO A 356 -24.79 18.62 -34.06
N ALA A 357 -25.38 17.85 -34.95
CA ALA A 357 -25.78 16.46 -34.74
C ALA A 357 -24.57 15.55 -34.58
N HIS A 358 -23.45 15.86 -35.25
CA HIS A 358 -22.21 15.08 -35.22
C HIS A 358 -21.25 15.60 -34.15
N ARG A 359 -21.29 14.99 -32.93
CA ARG A 359 -20.58 15.50 -31.74
C ARG A 359 -19.20 14.92 -31.53
N HIS A 360 -18.83 13.87 -32.27
CA HIS A 360 -17.55 13.23 -32.05
C HIS A 360 -16.36 14.08 -32.60
N ARG A 361 -15.21 13.93 -31.99
CA ARG A 361 -14.01 14.71 -32.39
C ARG A 361 -13.23 14.08 -33.53
N ALA A 362 -13.52 12.83 -33.90
CA ALA A 362 -12.93 12.14 -35.02
C ALA A 362 -13.84 10.99 -35.46
N TYR A 363 -13.82 10.69 -36.74
CA TYR A 363 -14.60 9.63 -37.39
C TYR A 363 -13.69 8.78 -38.26
N PRO A 364 -13.74 7.44 -38.15
CA PRO A 364 -13.08 6.54 -39.09
C PRO A 364 -13.67 6.69 -40.48
N VAL A 365 -12.80 6.62 -41.49
CA VAL A 365 -13.17 6.63 -42.89
C VAL A 365 -13.08 5.21 -43.41
N ILE A 366 -14.14 4.72 -44.05
CA ILE A 366 -14.21 3.36 -44.62
C ILE A 366 -14.43 3.42 -46.13
N ASN A 367 -13.88 2.42 -46.83
CA ASN A 367 -14.12 2.25 -48.28
C ASN A 367 -15.41 1.43 -48.53
N ALA A 368 -15.71 1.17 -49.79
CA ALA A 368 -16.89 0.39 -50.22
C ALA A 368 -16.89 -1.06 -49.74
N GLN A 369 -15.75 -1.61 -49.31
CA GLN A 369 -15.58 -2.96 -48.73
C GLN A 369 -15.55 -2.95 -47.18
N GLU A 370 -16.02 -1.85 -46.56
CA GLU A 370 -16.00 -1.63 -45.10
C GLU A 370 -14.62 -1.69 -44.44
N ARG A 371 -13.55 -1.58 -45.23
CA ARG A 371 -12.18 -1.54 -44.75
C ARG A 371 -11.79 -0.12 -44.33
N LEU A 372 -11.00 -0.01 -43.28
CA LEU A 372 -10.48 1.27 -42.83
C LEU A 372 -9.58 1.91 -43.90
N ALA A 373 -9.94 3.12 -44.35
CA ALA A 373 -9.13 3.97 -45.23
C ALA A 373 -8.31 4.98 -44.40
N GLY A 374 -8.83 5.45 -43.26
CA GLY A 374 -8.13 6.42 -42.43
C GLY A 374 -8.99 6.91 -41.25
N LEU A 375 -8.52 7.96 -40.61
CA LEU A 375 -9.24 8.66 -39.53
C LEU A 375 -9.21 10.15 -39.83
N VAL A 376 -10.36 10.81 -39.81
CA VAL A 376 -10.49 12.28 -39.96
C VAL A 376 -10.89 12.86 -38.62
N SER A 377 -10.19 13.87 -38.15
CA SER A 377 -10.46 14.58 -36.90
C SER A 377 -10.91 16.03 -37.14
N ARG A 378 -11.47 16.66 -36.10
CA ARG A 378 -11.77 18.11 -36.17
C ARG A 378 -10.55 18.97 -36.40
N SER A 379 -9.36 18.53 -36.00
CA SER A 379 -8.11 19.24 -36.24
C SER A 379 -7.77 19.23 -37.73
N ASP A 380 -7.96 18.09 -38.40
CA ASP A 380 -7.73 17.97 -39.84
C ASP A 380 -8.73 18.86 -40.64
N ILE A 381 -9.99 18.91 -40.23
CA ILE A 381 -11.00 19.79 -40.80
C ILE A 381 -10.61 21.27 -40.66
N LEU A 382 -10.08 21.68 -39.49
CA LEU A 382 -9.64 23.06 -39.28
C LEU A 382 -8.42 23.41 -40.13
N GLU A 383 -7.48 22.46 -40.29
CA GLU A 383 -6.31 22.58 -41.17
C GLU A 383 -6.76 22.70 -42.63
N TRP A 384 -7.66 21.83 -43.08
CA TRP A 384 -8.20 21.90 -44.45
C TRP A 384 -8.91 23.22 -44.78
N ILE A 385 -9.63 23.80 -43.83
CA ILE A 385 -10.27 25.11 -43.97
C ILE A 385 -9.18 26.21 -44.01
N GLY A 386 -8.16 26.14 -43.15
CA GLY A 386 -7.09 27.11 -43.06
C GLY A 386 -6.18 27.13 -44.31
N ASP A 387 -5.92 25.95 -44.87
CA ASP A 387 -5.10 25.75 -46.06
C ASP A 387 -5.87 25.92 -47.39
N GLU A 388 -7.12 26.34 -47.32
CA GLU A 388 -8.05 26.52 -48.48
C GLU A 388 -8.06 25.27 -49.38
N MET A 389 -8.09 24.06 -48.78
CA MET A 389 -8.11 22.79 -49.51
C MET A 389 -9.30 22.73 -50.51
N PRO A 390 -9.05 22.26 -51.76
CA PRO A 390 -10.14 22.09 -52.71
C PRO A 390 -11.28 21.21 -52.19
N ARG A 391 -12.49 21.74 -52.17
CA ARG A 391 -13.67 21.08 -51.57
C ARG A 391 -14.13 19.85 -52.35
N ASP A 392 -13.73 19.67 -53.58
CA ASP A 392 -14.05 18.56 -54.49
C ASP A 392 -13.11 17.38 -54.35
N ARG A 393 -11.97 17.52 -53.62
CA ARG A 393 -11.01 16.45 -53.39
C ARG A 393 -11.62 15.32 -52.57
N LEU A 394 -11.46 14.07 -53.01
CA LEU A 394 -11.99 12.89 -52.32
C LEU A 394 -11.22 12.56 -51.04
N LEU A 395 -11.90 12.08 -49.99
CA LEU A 395 -11.26 11.61 -48.79
C LEU A 395 -10.31 10.43 -49.05
N ALA A 396 -10.64 9.58 -50.02
CA ALA A 396 -9.75 8.49 -50.44
C ALA A 396 -8.37 8.99 -50.87
N ASP A 397 -8.33 10.11 -51.65
CA ASP A 397 -7.06 10.69 -52.15
C ASP A 397 -6.30 11.43 -51.05
N ILE A 398 -7.03 12.08 -50.12
CA ILE A 398 -6.39 12.78 -48.98
C ILE A 398 -5.74 11.80 -48.00
N LEU A 399 -6.36 10.65 -47.83
CA LEU A 399 -5.93 9.65 -46.83
C LEU A 399 -5.03 8.55 -47.46
N ALA A 400 -4.77 8.56 -48.76
CA ALA A 400 -4.03 7.52 -49.46
C ALA A 400 -2.64 7.26 -48.84
N ASP A 401 -1.93 8.34 -48.46
CA ASP A 401 -0.59 8.30 -47.87
C ASP A 401 -0.57 8.43 -46.33
N ALA A 402 -1.75 8.51 -45.70
CA ALA A 402 -1.85 8.69 -44.25
C ALA A 402 -1.63 7.39 -43.49
N GLU A 403 -0.53 7.27 -42.76
CA GLU A 403 -0.28 6.14 -41.88
C GLU A 403 -1.19 6.23 -40.61
N THR A 404 -2.38 5.65 -40.68
CA THR A 404 -3.29 5.63 -39.55
C THR A 404 -2.92 4.55 -38.54
N ALA A 405 -2.60 4.93 -37.32
CA ALA A 405 -2.36 4.00 -36.24
C ALA A 405 -3.67 3.28 -35.85
N THR A 406 -3.62 1.95 -35.78
CA THR A 406 -4.78 1.09 -35.50
C THR A 406 -4.53 0.21 -34.28
N ALA A 407 -5.58 -0.40 -33.74
CA ALA A 407 -5.53 -1.45 -32.72
C ALA A 407 -6.28 -2.68 -33.21
N THR A 408 -6.03 -3.83 -32.59
CA THR A 408 -6.83 -5.06 -32.80
C THR A 408 -7.60 -5.43 -31.52
N PRO A 409 -8.73 -6.16 -31.62
CA PRO A 409 -9.58 -6.49 -30.48
C PRO A 409 -8.87 -7.27 -29.37
N ASP A 410 -7.87 -8.08 -29.73
CA ASP A 410 -7.17 -8.95 -28.81
C ASP A 410 -5.92 -8.36 -28.19
N GLU A 411 -5.53 -7.14 -28.60
CA GLU A 411 -4.42 -6.42 -27.98
C GLU A 411 -4.76 -6.02 -26.55
N THR A 412 -3.71 -5.95 -25.71
CA THR A 412 -3.85 -5.45 -24.33
C THR A 412 -4.01 -3.94 -24.33
N ILE A 413 -4.80 -3.44 -23.37
CA ILE A 413 -5.02 -2.00 -23.19
C ILE A 413 -3.72 -1.25 -22.97
N SER A 414 -2.77 -1.84 -22.23
CA SER A 414 -1.46 -1.26 -21.99
C SER A 414 -0.63 -1.07 -23.27
N ALA A 415 -0.66 -2.03 -24.19
CA ALA A 415 0.04 -1.93 -25.48
C ALA A 415 -0.56 -0.80 -26.34
N VAL A 416 -1.90 -0.69 -26.35
CA VAL A 416 -2.63 0.36 -27.06
C VAL A 416 -2.37 1.74 -26.44
N ALA A 417 -2.32 1.85 -25.12
CA ALA A 417 -1.99 3.09 -24.43
C ALA A 417 -0.60 3.60 -24.80
N VAL A 418 0.41 2.71 -24.82
CA VAL A 418 1.77 3.04 -25.27
C VAL A 418 1.75 3.51 -26.73
N ARG A 419 1.03 2.83 -27.62
CA ARG A 419 0.90 3.22 -29.05
C ARG A 419 0.26 4.60 -29.21
N MET A 420 -0.82 4.90 -28.44
CA MET A 420 -1.46 6.22 -28.42
C MET A 420 -0.49 7.33 -28.01
N MET A 421 0.38 7.05 -27.04
CA MET A 421 1.40 8.02 -26.59
C MET A 421 2.51 8.19 -27.64
N THR A 422 3.08 7.10 -28.14
CA THR A 422 4.22 7.09 -29.06
C THR A 422 3.86 7.72 -30.41
N ARG A 423 2.67 7.40 -30.94
CA ARG A 423 2.16 7.93 -32.20
C ARG A 423 1.39 9.25 -32.03
N ARG A 424 1.29 9.79 -30.81
CA ARG A 424 0.51 11.00 -30.48
C ARG A 424 -0.95 10.93 -30.96
N ALA A 425 -1.50 9.72 -31.07
CA ALA A 425 -2.84 9.46 -31.58
C ALA A 425 -3.82 9.35 -30.38
N PRO A 426 -4.76 10.29 -30.19
CA PRO A 426 -5.70 10.27 -29.06
C PRO A 426 -6.80 9.22 -29.22
N ARG A 427 -6.94 8.65 -30.39
CA ARG A 427 -7.90 7.60 -30.75
C ARG A 427 -7.27 6.65 -31.74
N LEU A 428 -7.63 5.36 -31.62
CA LEU A 428 -7.21 4.33 -32.57
C LEU A 428 -8.44 3.59 -33.06
N PRO A 429 -8.68 3.53 -34.37
CA PRO A 429 -9.63 2.60 -34.96
C PRO A 429 -9.23 1.17 -34.64
N VAL A 430 -10.20 0.35 -34.25
CA VAL A 430 -10.01 -1.09 -33.97
C VAL A 430 -10.44 -1.85 -35.19
N ILE A 431 -9.50 -2.62 -35.78
CA ILE A 431 -9.71 -3.36 -37.02
C ILE A 431 -9.53 -4.85 -36.83
N ASP A 432 -10.21 -5.62 -37.62
CA ASP A 432 -9.93 -7.05 -37.76
C ASP A 432 -8.56 -7.26 -38.43
N PRO A 433 -7.66 -8.04 -37.83
CA PRO A 433 -6.28 -8.22 -38.35
C PRO A 433 -6.22 -8.93 -39.70
N GLN A 434 -7.25 -9.70 -40.09
CA GLN A 434 -7.28 -10.48 -41.33
C GLN A 434 -8.00 -9.72 -42.45
N THR A 435 -9.18 -9.21 -42.17
CA THR A 435 -10.03 -8.55 -43.18
C THR A 435 -9.78 -7.04 -43.30
N ARG A 436 -9.15 -6.41 -42.27
CA ARG A 436 -8.97 -4.96 -42.10
C ARG A 436 -10.31 -4.21 -42.01
N GLN A 437 -11.41 -4.88 -41.75
CA GLN A 437 -12.70 -4.27 -41.49
C GLN A 437 -12.69 -3.52 -40.16
N LEU A 438 -13.41 -2.40 -40.10
CA LEU A 438 -13.56 -1.61 -38.88
C LEU A 438 -14.52 -2.31 -37.92
N LEU A 439 -14.06 -2.59 -36.70
CA LEU A 439 -14.84 -3.23 -35.64
C LEU A 439 -15.25 -2.25 -34.54
N GLY A 440 -14.48 -1.18 -34.34
CA GLY A 440 -14.71 -0.24 -33.25
C GLY A 440 -13.71 0.89 -33.24
N ILE A 441 -13.76 1.70 -32.19
CA ILE A 441 -12.77 2.74 -31.90
C ILE A 441 -12.45 2.75 -30.42
N VAL A 442 -11.21 2.97 -30.06
CA VAL A 442 -10.77 3.16 -28.67
C VAL A 442 -10.13 4.53 -28.51
N SER A 443 -10.47 5.22 -27.43
CA SER A 443 -9.96 6.55 -27.10
C SER A 443 -9.21 6.57 -25.78
N ARG A 444 -8.45 7.64 -25.50
CA ARG A 444 -7.84 7.88 -24.18
C ARG A 444 -8.90 7.93 -23.06
N GLY A 445 -10.11 8.41 -23.36
CA GLY A 445 -11.22 8.45 -22.40
C GLY A 445 -11.65 7.06 -21.96
N ASP A 446 -11.66 6.07 -22.86
CA ASP A 446 -12.04 4.70 -22.56
C ASP A 446 -11.01 4.01 -21.66
N LEU A 447 -9.72 4.33 -21.82
CA LEU A 447 -8.63 3.87 -20.93
C LEU A 447 -8.81 4.43 -19.51
N ILE A 448 -9.20 5.69 -19.37
CA ILE A 448 -9.44 6.35 -18.08
C ILE A 448 -10.71 5.80 -17.42
N LYS A 449 -11.75 5.54 -18.21
CA LYS A 449 -13.03 5.00 -17.72
C LYS A 449 -12.85 3.61 -17.10
N LEU A 450 -11.99 2.77 -17.64
CA LEU A 450 -11.67 1.47 -17.06
C LEU A 450 -11.07 1.63 -15.65
N ARG A 451 -10.08 2.50 -15.48
CA ARG A 451 -9.49 2.80 -14.17
C ARG A 451 -10.51 3.38 -13.18
N TRP A 452 -11.44 4.17 -13.69
CA TRP A 452 -12.49 4.75 -12.85
C TRP A 452 -13.50 3.68 -12.37
N LEU A 453 -13.87 2.73 -13.24
CA LEU A 453 -14.72 1.59 -12.87
C LEU A 453 -14.06 0.67 -11.84
N GLU A 454 -12.74 0.45 -11.96
CA GLU A 454 -11.95 -0.27 -10.96
C GLU A 454 -12.00 0.45 -9.60
N PHE A 455 -11.71 1.74 -9.59
CA PHE A 455 -11.73 2.56 -8.37
C PHE A 455 -13.13 2.60 -7.73
N GLU A 456 -14.19 2.66 -8.53
CA GLU A 456 -15.57 2.66 -8.03
C GLU A 456 -15.95 1.28 -7.46
N ALA A 457 -15.58 0.19 -8.11
CA ALA A 457 -15.80 -1.17 -7.61
C ALA A 457 -15.06 -1.42 -6.29
N GLU A 458 -13.84 -0.89 -6.14
CA GLU A 458 -13.06 -0.93 -4.91
C GLU A 458 -13.71 -0.12 -3.79
N SER A 459 -14.12 1.11 -4.09
CA SER A 459 -14.77 1.99 -3.12
C SER A 459 -16.12 1.44 -2.64
N GLN A 460 -16.84 0.72 -3.50
CA GLN A 460 -18.08 0.03 -3.13
C GLN A 460 -17.82 -1.18 -2.23
N ARG A 461 -16.74 -1.94 -2.44
CA ARG A 461 -16.34 -3.05 -1.54
C ARG A 461 -16.01 -2.56 -0.14
N GLU A 462 -15.31 -1.43 -0.01
CA GLU A 462 -15.06 -0.81 1.31
C GLU A 462 -16.36 -0.34 2.00
N ALA A 463 -17.38 0.02 1.25
CA ALA A 463 -18.66 0.47 1.79
C ALA A 463 -19.56 -0.67 2.29
N TYR A 464 -19.34 -1.92 1.84
CA TYR A 464 -20.17 -3.08 2.24
C TYR A 464 -20.08 -3.43 3.73
N PHE A 465 -19.02 -3.04 4.41
CA PHE A 465 -18.80 -3.29 5.85
C PHE A 465 -19.19 -2.12 6.75
N ARG A 466 -19.87 -1.08 6.25
CA ARG A 466 -20.38 0.02 7.07
C ARG A 466 -21.89 -0.10 7.26
N PRO A 467 -22.44 0.02 8.48
CA PRO A 467 -23.86 0.25 8.65
C PRO A 467 -24.23 1.53 7.91
N ARG A 468 -25.20 1.43 7.00
CA ARG A 468 -25.69 2.52 6.13
C ARG A 468 -26.09 3.75 6.98
N ARG A 469 -25.20 4.72 7.18
CA ARG A 469 -25.63 6.10 7.29
C ARG A 469 -26.03 6.54 5.90
N ARG A 470 -27.32 6.83 5.70
CA ARG A 470 -27.82 7.51 4.48
C ARG A 470 -27.04 8.80 4.33
N VAL A 471 -26.04 8.79 3.50
CA VAL A 471 -25.47 10.01 2.93
C VAL A 471 -26.40 10.35 1.78
N LEU A 472 -27.19 11.41 1.95
CA LEU A 472 -27.89 12.04 0.84
C LEU A 472 -26.83 12.36 -0.23
N PRO A 473 -27.10 12.08 -1.52
CA PRO A 473 -26.17 12.46 -2.58
C PRO A 473 -25.91 13.97 -2.47
N PRO A 474 -24.66 14.43 -2.65
CA PRO A 474 -24.40 15.85 -2.71
C PRO A 474 -25.28 16.39 -3.86
N LYS A 475 -26.05 17.44 -3.57
CA LYS A 475 -26.72 18.20 -4.61
C LYS A 475 -25.66 18.53 -5.66
N ALA A 476 -25.93 18.17 -6.91
CA ALA A 476 -25.09 18.55 -8.03
C ALA A 476 -25.09 20.09 -8.13
N ASP A 477 -24.15 20.72 -7.46
CA ASP A 477 -23.83 22.13 -7.67
C ASP A 477 -23.14 22.22 -9.02
N VAL A 478 -23.84 22.77 -9.95
CA VAL A 478 -23.42 23.03 -11.32
C VAL A 478 -22.21 23.97 -11.29
N PRO A 479 -21.06 23.58 -11.92
CA PRO A 479 -19.82 24.35 -11.83
C PRO A 479 -19.86 25.69 -12.59
N GLU A 480 -20.91 26.01 -13.33
CA GLU A 480 -20.97 27.21 -14.21
C GLU A 480 -21.02 28.54 -13.46
N GLU A 481 -21.63 28.61 -12.28
CA GLU A 481 -21.70 29.89 -11.56
C GLU A 481 -20.38 30.30 -10.86
N ARG A 482 -19.52 29.34 -10.52
CA ARG A 482 -18.19 29.67 -9.95
C ARG A 482 -17.21 30.19 -10.99
N LEU A 483 -17.25 29.65 -12.22
CA LEU A 483 -16.41 30.16 -13.32
C LEU A 483 -16.83 31.57 -13.73
N ALA A 484 -18.13 31.85 -13.78
CA ALA A 484 -18.66 33.16 -14.12
C ALA A 484 -18.30 34.27 -13.07
N ARG A 485 -18.13 33.91 -11.80
CA ARG A 485 -17.67 34.85 -10.75
C ARG A 485 -16.15 35.10 -10.81
N GLN A 486 -15.34 34.11 -11.15
CA GLN A 486 -13.89 34.29 -11.29
C GLN A 486 -13.52 35.14 -12.51
N VAL A 487 -14.25 34.98 -13.63
CA VAL A 487 -14.01 35.79 -14.85
C VAL A 487 -14.41 37.25 -14.63
N ARG A 488 -15.41 37.54 -13.78
CA ARG A 488 -15.78 38.96 -13.46
C ARG A 488 -14.86 39.65 -12.49
N GLN A 489 -14.03 38.92 -11.73
CA GLN A 489 -13.06 39.48 -10.77
C GLN A 489 -11.67 39.73 -11.38
N SER A 490 -11.39 39.25 -12.60
CA SER A 490 -10.11 39.39 -13.29
C SER A 490 -10.12 40.45 -14.42
N ALA A 491 -11.20 41.21 -14.60
CA ALA A 491 -11.20 42.31 -15.55
C ALA A 491 -10.59 43.56 -14.89
N PRO A 492 -9.61 44.25 -15.52
CA PRO A 492 -9.06 45.50 -15.02
C PRO A 492 -10.11 46.58 -15.06
N PRO A 493 -10.06 47.54 -14.12
CA PRO A 493 -11.01 48.68 -14.12
C PRO A 493 -10.80 49.61 -15.31
N PRO A 494 -11.83 50.33 -15.73
CA PRO A 494 -11.82 51.18 -16.93
C PRO A 494 -10.87 52.36 -16.87
#